data_7d0330e06b9fb70f92f360aaea4f689e
#
_entry.id   7d0330e06b9fb70f92f360aaea4f689e
#
_cell.length_a   1.000
_cell.length_b   1.000
_cell.length_c   1.000
_cell.angle_alpha   90.00
_cell.angle_beta   90.00
_cell.angle_gamma   90.00
#
_symmetry.space_group_name_H-M   'P 1'
#
loop_
_entity.id
_entity.type
_entity.pdbx_description
1 polymer ?
#
loop_
_entity_poly.entity_id
_entity_poly.type
_entity_poly.pdbx_seq_one_letter_code
_entity_poly.pdbx_strand_id
1 'polypeptide(L)'
;GWIPIGAEPESSAAYLSKDGKIQILTHEELWERKGDIVTRYLGEDSNPENRFDVTDLAEALTSTGVKLDYILFDACFMANVESIYDLRNNAKYIVGSPCEIMGAGFPYTNIMPLLLQNNGMSYDLDAVCRQFNEDYAKNPGYSGTVALIDCSQMDGLAQAMKRVNNANKKEYRPNDIQAYEGQTSHIFFDLGDYVDKMCDDAEAKKAFDEQLSRTAISKYTLDTFFSMYGKTGQYKVNVFTGMNTSAPSVLY
;
A
#
# COMPACT_ATOMS: atom_id res chain seq x y z
N GLY A 1 7.37 0.69 5.99
CA GLY A 1 6.00 0.54 5.50
C GLY A 1 5.06 1.58 6.11
N TRP A 2 4.00 1.91 5.42
CA TRP A 2 3.01 2.85 5.90
C TRP A 2 2.15 2.21 6.99
N ILE A 3 2.14 2.79 8.18
CA ILE A 3 1.28 2.37 9.30
C ILE A 3 0.62 3.63 9.85
N PRO A 4 -0.72 3.77 9.78
CA PRO A 4 -1.40 4.86 10.45
C PRO A 4 -1.25 4.70 11.96
N ILE A 5 -0.92 5.78 12.64
CA ILE A 5 -0.80 5.76 14.10
C ILE A 5 -2.20 5.60 14.69
N GLY A 6 -2.43 4.48 15.40
CA GLY A 6 -3.49 4.35 16.37
C GLY A 6 -4.90 4.25 15.80
N ALA A 7 -5.15 3.38 14.82
CA ALA A 7 -6.52 3.00 14.50
C ALA A 7 -7.11 2.15 15.63
N GLU A 8 -7.69 2.78 16.62
CA GLU A 8 -8.58 2.10 17.59
C GLU A 8 -10.01 1.98 16.99
N PRO A 9 -10.76 0.93 17.36
CA PRO A 9 -12.02 0.54 16.69
C PRO A 9 -13.16 1.56 16.75
N GLU A 10 -13.03 2.61 17.51
CA GLU A 10 -14.11 3.58 17.77
C GLU A 10 -13.66 5.01 17.48
N SER A 11 -13.24 5.32 16.29
CA SER A 11 -12.99 6.69 15.80
C SER A 11 -12.06 7.56 16.67
N SER A 12 -11.18 6.98 17.48
CA SER A 12 -10.21 7.71 18.28
C SER A 12 -8.87 7.02 18.33
N ALA A 13 -7.78 7.78 18.20
CA ALA A 13 -6.44 7.29 18.42
C ALA A 13 -5.93 7.68 19.80
N ALA A 14 -5.38 6.72 20.53
CA ALA A 14 -4.69 6.99 21.79
C ALA A 14 -3.18 7.08 21.53
N TYR A 15 -2.53 8.15 21.96
CA TYR A 15 -1.09 8.27 21.92
C TYR A 15 -0.50 8.76 23.23
N LEU A 16 0.74 8.42 23.48
CA LEU A 16 1.47 8.86 24.66
C LEU A 16 2.07 10.25 24.36
N SER A 17 1.59 11.29 25.07
CA SER A 17 2.14 12.61 24.92
C SER A 17 3.54 12.72 25.56
N LYS A 18 4.32 13.75 25.21
CA LYS A 18 5.68 13.96 25.74
C LYS A 18 5.75 14.06 27.28
N ASP A 19 4.63 14.34 27.93
CA ASP A 19 4.49 14.37 29.40
C ASP A 19 4.00 13.05 30.00
N GLY A 20 3.94 11.97 29.21
CA GLY A 20 3.59 10.63 29.64
C GLY A 20 2.10 10.39 29.87
N LYS A 21 1.23 11.30 29.41
CA LYS A 21 -0.21 11.13 29.48
C LYS A 21 -0.78 10.52 28.21
N ILE A 22 -1.73 9.62 28.36
CA ILE A 22 -2.50 9.11 27.24
C ILE A 22 -3.48 10.20 26.81
N GLN A 23 -3.36 10.64 25.56
CA GLN A 23 -4.33 11.51 24.92
C GLN A 23 -5.10 10.69 23.89
N ILE A 24 -6.42 10.86 23.91
CA ILE A 24 -7.34 10.26 22.93
C ILE A 24 -7.76 11.38 22.00
N LEU A 25 -7.47 11.23 20.71
CA LEU A 25 -7.87 12.18 19.67
C LEU A 25 -9.07 11.62 18.94
N THR A 26 -10.03 12.48 18.68
CA THR A 26 -11.10 12.16 17.74
C THR A 26 -10.52 12.04 16.33
N HIS A 27 -11.24 11.36 15.47
CA HIS A 27 -10.82 11.18 14.08
C HIS A 27 -10.64 12.52 13.35
N GLU A 28 -11.51 13.50 13.56
CA GLU A 28 -11.37 14.86 13.04
C GLU A 28 -10.07 15.51 13.50
N GLU A 29 -9.75 15.41 14.79
CA GLU A 29 -8.51 15.97 15.34
C GLU A 29 -7.25 15.32 14.77
N LEU A 30 -7.31 14.02 14.40
CA LEU A 30 -6.23 13.32 13.71
C LEU A 30 -5.95 13.86 12.30
N TRP A 31 -7.01 14.21 11.56
CA TRP A 31 -6.88 14.74 10.20
C TRP A 31 -6.59 16.25 10.14
N GLU A 32 -7.04 17.00 11.13
CA GLU A 32 -6.82 18.45 11.21
C GLU A 32 -5.47 18.81 11.84
N ARG A 33 -4.78 17.86 12.46
CA ARG A 33 -3.51 18.12 13.13
C ARG A 33 -2.41 18.41 12.13
N LYS A 34 -2.10 19.69 11.97
CA LYS A 34 -0.92 20.14 11.22
C LYS A 34 0.34 19.86 12.03
N GLY A 35 1.17 18.94 11.57
CA GLY A 35 2.60 18.93 11.89
C GLY A 35 3.17 17.79 12.72
N ASP A 36 2.40 16.98 13.46
CA ASP A 36 3.01 16.02 14.40
C ASP A 36 2.62 14.54 14.23
N ILE A 37 1.76 14.20 13.28
CA ILE A 37 1.39 12.80 13.03
C ILE A 37 1.96 12.37 11.69
N VAL A 38 3.09 11.70 11.74
CA VAL A 38 3.65 11.00 10.59
C VAL A 38 2.90 9.68 10.45
N THR A 39 1.98 9.61 9.52
CA THR A 39 1.15 8.42 9.28
C THR A 39 1.78 7.45 8.27
N ARG A 40 2.74 7.93 7.48
CA ARG A 40 3.44 7.17 6.44
C ARG A 40 4.93 7.45 6.55
N TYR A 41 5.61 6.69 7.38
CA TYR A 41 7.02 6.93 7.65
C TYR A 41 7.91 5.75 7.29
N LEU A 42 9.16 6.07 7.00
CA LEU A 42 10.28 5.15 6.80
C LEU A 42 11.34 5.44 7.85
N GLY A 43 12.19 4.45 8.15
CA GLY A 43 13.40 4.64 8.94
C GLY A 43 13.14 4.96 10.41
N GLU A 44 12.52 4.05 11.15
CA GLU A 44 12.50 4.12 12.60
C GLU A 44 13.59 3.22 13.17
N ASP A 45 14.51 3.83 13.92
CA ASP A 45 15.38 3.12 14.85
C ASP A 45 14.87 3.32 16.30
N SER A 46 15.73 3.27 17.30
CA SER A 46 15.37 3.54 18.69
C SER A 46 14.96 5.00 18.96
N ASN A 47 15.16 5.92 17.99
CA ASN A 47 14.79 7.32 18.09
C ASN A 47 13.66 7.65 17.10
N PRO A 48 12.41 7.93 17.60
CA PRO A 48 11.29 8.34 16.77
C PRO A 48 11.53 9.61 15.94
N GLU A 49 12.50 10.45 16.31
CA GLU A 49 12.89 11.66 15.57
C GLU A 49 13.56 11.34 14.22
N ASN A 50 14.03 10.10 14.03
CA ASN A 50 14.63 9.64 12.78
C ASN A 50 13.61 9.18 11.74
N ARG A 51 12.32 9.24 12.06
CA ARG A 51 11.26 8.94 11.09
C ARG A 51 11.18 10.04 10.05
N PHE A 52 10.94 9.65 8.80
CA PHE A 52 10.55 10.59 7.75
C PHE A 52 9.35 10.03 6.97
N ASP A 53 8.51 10.94 6.52
CA ASP A 53 7.30 10.60 5.76
C ASP A 53 7.65 10.19 4.32
N VAL A 54 6.76 9.46 3.67
CA VAL A 54 6.89 9.14 2.23
C VAL A 54 6.88 10.41 1.38
N THR A 55 6.17 11.45 1.81
CA THR A 55 6.22 12.78 1.18
C THR A 55 7.62 13.40 1.24
N ASP A 56 8.31 13.29 2.39
CA ASP A 56 9.69 13.78 2.51
C ASP A 56 10.64 13.03 1.58
N LEU A 57 10.43 11.70 1.44
CA LEU A 57 11.17 10.90 0.46
C LEU A 57 10.92 11.39 -0.96
N ALA A 58 9.66 11.65 -1.32
CA ALA A 58 9.28 12.14 -2.64
C ALA A 58 9.90 13.52 -2.93
N GLU A 59 9.89 14.42 -1.95
CA GLU A 59 10.52 15.75 -2.05
C GLU A 59 12.04 15.64 -2.17
N ALA A 60 12.68 14.80 -1.35
CA ALA A 60 14.11 14.56 -1.42
C ALA A 60 14.53 14.01 -2.79
N LEU A 61 13.82 13.02 -3.32
CA LEU A 61 14.07 12.49 -4.66
C LEU A 61 13.87 13.56 -5.74
N THR A 62 12.81 14.35 -5.64
CA THR A 62 12.52 15.45 -6.56
C THR A 62 13.66 16.48 -6.56
N SER A 63 14.20 16.80 -5.38
CA SER A 63 15.31 17.78 -5.23
C SER A 63 16.58 17.35 -5.96
N THR A 64 16.78 16.06 -6.21
CA THR A 64 17.93 15.55 -6.96
C THR A 64 17.84 15.84 -8.46
N GLY A 65 16.65 16.12 -8.98
CA GLY A 65 16.40 16.25 -10.43
C GLY A 65 16.47 14.92 -11.20
N VAL A 66 16.61 13.79 -10.51
CA VAL A 66 16.71 12.46 -11.12
C VAL A 66 15.35 11.76 -11.05
N LYS A 67 14.86 11.30 -12.20
CA LYS A 67 13.73 10.38 -12.25
C LYS A 67 14.27 8.95 -12.36
N LEU A 68 13.90 8.13 -11.38
CA LEU A 68 14.31 6.73 -11.32
C LEU A 68 13.56 5.90 -12.37
N ASP A 69 14.17 4.86 -12.88
CA ASP A 69 13.47 3.89 -13.73
C ASP A 69 12.46 3.10 -12.89
N TYR A 70 12.84 2.71 -11.68
CA TYR A 70 11.92 2.06 -10.73
C TYR A 70 12.37 2.25 -9.29
N ILE A 71 11.41 2.02 -8.37
CA ILE A 71 11.65 1.82 -6.95
C ILE A 71 11.12 0.44 -6.59
N LEU A 72 11.95 -0.40 -5.95
CA LEU A 72 11.51 -1.65 -5.34
C LEU A 72 11.47 -1.46 -3.83
N PHE A 73 10.29 -1.64 -3.25
CA PHE A 73 10.10 -1.59 -1.81
C PHE A 73 10.13 -3.00 -1.22
N ASP A 74 11.22 -3.35 -0.55
CA ASP A 74 11.28 -4.50 0.34
C ASP A 74 10.76 -4.09 1.72
N ALA A 75 9.51 -3.68 1.75
CA ALA A 75 8.82 -3.14 2.92
C ALA A 75 7.32 -3.41 2.84
N CYS A 76 6.71 -3.60 4.02
CA CYS A 76 5.29 -3.88 4.17
C CYS A 76 4.42 -2.72 3.69
N PHE A 77 3.27 -3.02 3.09
CA PHE A 77 2.20 -2.08 2.71
C PHE A 77 2.60 -0.99 1.70
N MET A 78 3.71 -1.15 0.96
CA MET A 78 4.18 -0.11 0.04
C MET A 78 3.50 -0.11 -1.34
N ALA A 79 2.65 -1.11 -1.67
CA ALA A 79 1.70 -0.98 -2.77
C ALA A 79 0.41 -0.26 -2.31
N ASN A 80 0.58 0.79 -1.54
CA ASN A 80 -0.47 1.66 -1.04
C ASN A 80 -0.67 2.84 -1.99
N VAL A 81 -1.95 3.09 -2.38
CA VAL A 81 -2.27 4.07 -3.42
C VAL A 81 -1.83 5.49 -3.05
N GLU A 82 -1.96 5.86 -1.78
CA GLU A 82 -1.59 7.19 -1.29
C GLU A 82 -0.06 7.39 -1.36
N SER A 83 0.71 6.39 -0.91
CA SER A 83 2.17 6.44 -0.94
C SER A 83 2.73 6.45 -2.37
N ILE A 84 2.14 5.64 -3.26
CA ILE A 84 2.57 5.61 -4.67
C ILE A 84 2.19 6.90 -5.39
N TYR A 85 1.04 7.51 -5.03
CA TYR A 85 0.65 8.78 -5.61
C TYR A 85 1.66 9.90 -5.29
N ASP A 86 2.18 9.95 -4.07
CA ASP A 86 3.22 10.90 -3.69
C ASP A 86 4.52 10.68 -4.50
N LEU A 87 4.90 9.42 -4.72
CA LEU A 87 6.11 9.03 -5.43
C LEU A 87 5.98 9.00 -6.98
N ARG A 88 4.80 9.20 -7.55
CA ARG A 88 4.50 8.97 -8.97
C ARG A 88 5.37 9.75 -9.95
N ASN A 89 5.91 10.89 -9.53
CA ASN A 89 6.79 11.71 -10.34
C ASN A 89 8.28 11.34 -10.22
N ASN A 90 8.63 10.54 -9.20
CA ASN A 90 10.01 10.22 -8.86
C ASN A 90 10.51 8.95 -9.55
N ALA A 91 9.62 8.05 -9.94
CA ALA A 91 9.94 6.82 -10.65
C ALA A 91 9.00 6.56 -11.82
N LYS A 92 9.43 5.72 -12.78
CA LYS A 92 8.53 5.22 -13.84
C LYS A 92 7.65 4.09 -13.31
N TYR A 93 8.24 3.21 -12.50
CA TYR A 93 7.57 2.04 -11.93
C TYR A 93 7.84 1.91 -10.44
N ILE A 94 6.90 1.30 -9.73
CA ILE A 94 7.07 0.88 -8.33
C ILE A 94 6.72 -0.60 -8.22
N VAL A 95 7.60 -1.37 -7.56
CA VAL A 95 7.35 -2.74 -7.13
C VAL A 95 7.16 -2.72 -5.62
N GLY A 96 6.06 -3.30 -5.13
CA GLY A 96 5.75 -3.35 -3.71
C GLY A 96 4.64 -4.35 -3.39
N SER A 97 4.36 -4.52 -2.12
CA SER A 97 3.30 -5.39 -1.61
C SER A 97 2.21 -4.58 -0.93
N PRO A 98 0.91 -4.86 -1.17
CA PRO A 98 -0.17 -4.25 -0.40
C PRO A 98 -0.34 -4.85 1.00
N CYS A 99 0.28 -6.00 1.32
CA CYS A 99 0.34 -6.58 2.65
C CYS A 99 1.76 -6.54 3.23
N GLU A 100 1.95 -7.19 4.38
CA GLU A 100 3.29 -7.37 4.93
C GLU A 100 4.17 -8.25 4.03
N ILE A 101 5.44 -7.87 3.91
CA ILE A 101 6.49 -8.74 3.36
C ILE A 101 7.12 -9.49 4.53
N MET A 102 7.26 -10.80 4.41
CA MET A 102 7.89 -11.62 5.44
C MET A 102 9.35 -11.24 5.62
N GLY A 103 9.91 -11.50 6.81
CA GLY A 103 11.28 -11.11 7.17
C GLY A 103 12.39 -11.67 6.26
N ALA A 104 12.08 -12.64 5.40
CA ALA A 104 13.00 -13.10 4.35
C ALA A 104 13.21 -12.07 3.23
N GLY A 105 12.28 -11.13 3.07
CA GLY A 105 12.34 -10.12 2.02
C GLY A 105 12.23 -10.67 0.61
N PHE A 106 12.68 -9.90 -0.36
CA PHE A 106 12.77 -10.35 -1.75
C PHE A 106 13.90 -11.35 -1.96
N PRO A 107 13.75 -12.34 -2.86
CA PRO A 107 14.77 -13.34 -3.15
C PRO A 107 15.89 -12.76 -4.02
N TYR A 108 16.70 -11.85 -3.46
CA TYR A 108 17.70 -11.06 -4.19
C TYR A 108 18.66 -11.90 -5.02
N THR A 109 19.02 -13.10 -4.55
CA THR A 109 19.87 -14.01 -5.33
C THR A 109 19.29 -14.31 -6.71
N ASN A 110 17.95 -14.42 -6.80
CA ASN A 110 17.27 -14.81 -8.02
C ASN A 110 16.79 -13.62 -8.85
N ILE A 111 16.46 -12.49 -8.18
CA ILE A 111 15.93 -11.32 -8.88
C ILE A 111 17.01 -10.30 -9.30
N MET A 112 18.19 -10.32 -8.72
CA MET A 112 19.23 -9.34 -9.05
C MET A 112 19.57 -9.25 -10.56
N PRO A 113 19.67 -10.37 -11.29
CA PRO A 113 19.88 -10.30 -12.75
C PRO A 113 18.71 -9.67 -13.51
N LEU A 114 17.49 -9.71 -12.95
CA LEU A 114 16.27 -9.14 -13.54
C LEU A 114 16.14 -7.64 -13.23
N LEU A 115 16.69 -7.20 -12.10
CA LEU A 115 16.71 -5.80 -11.68
C LEU A 115 17.76 -4.97 -12.42
N LEU A 116 18.86 -5.58 -12.84
CA LEU A 116 19.97 -4.88 -13.44
C LEU A 116 19.96 -5.03 -14.95
N GLN A 117 20.23 -3.95 -15.65
CA GLN A 117 20.52 -4.01 -17.08
C GLN A 117 21.83 -4.78 -17.31
N ASN A 118 21.76 -5.87 -18.06
CA ASN A 118 22.91 -6.67 -18.40
C ASN A 118 22.99 -6.87 -19.91
N ASN A 119 24.15 -6.64 -20.51
CA ASN A 119 24.45 -6.86 -21.94
C ASN A 119 23.44 -6.22 -22.92
N GLY A 120 22.94 -5.00 -22.59
CA GLY A 120 21.99 -4.27 -23.44
C GLY A 120 20.53 -4.68 -23.29
N MET A 121 20.21 -5.61 -22.39
CA MET A 121 18.83 -5.89 -21.98
C MET A 121 18.42 -4.96 -20.85
N SER A 122 17.18 -4.50 -20.90
CA SER A 122 16.56 -3.70 -19.83
C SER A 122 16.21 -4.59 -18.63
N TYR A 123 15.95 -3.97 -17.46
CA TYR A 123 15.33 -4.64 -16.33
C TYR A 123 13.99 -5.28 -16.73
N ASP A 124 13.60 -6.36 -16.04
CA ASP A 124 12.33 -7.06 -16.22
C ASP A 124 11.59 -7.14 -14.87
N LEU A 125 10.79 -6.11 -14.58
CA LEU A 125 10.10 -5.99 -13.30
C LEU A 125 8.92 -6.95 -13.18
N ASP A 126 8.30 -7.38 -14.28
CA ASP A 126 7.29 -8.44 -14.25
C ASP A 126 7.92 -9.76 -13.84
N ALA A 127 9.07 -10.10 -14.43
CA ALA A 127 9.83 -11.28 -14.02
C ALA A 127 10.28 -11.21 -12.55
N VAL A 128 10.61 -10.02 -12.04
CA VAL A 128 10.92 -9.82 -10.60
C VAL A 128 9.73 -10.20 -9.73
N CYS A 129 8.53 -9.69 -10.05
CA CYS A 129 7.31 -10.00 -9.31
C CYS A 129 6.95 -11.49 -9.40
N ARG A 130 7.05 -12.08 -10.58
CA ARG A 130 6.82 -13.51 -10.79
C ARG A 130 7.81 -14.36 -10.00
N GLN A 131 9.10 -14.03 -10.03
CA GLN A 131 10.14 -14.76 -9.30
C GLN A 131 9.94 -14.68 -7.78
N PHE A 132 9.52 -13.52 -7.25
CA PHE A 132 9.13 -13.39 -5.85
C PHE A 132 8.03 -14.40 -5.51
N ASN A 133 6.96 -14.43 -6.29
CA ASN A 133 5.82 -15.32 -6.04
C ASN A 133 6.21 -16.80 -6.15
N GLU A 134 7.02 -17.17 -7.14
CA GLU A 134 7.49 -18.54 -7.33
C GLU A 134 8.40 -19.01 -6.19
N ASP A 135 9.27 -18.15 -5.69
CA ASP A 135 10.18 -18.51 -4.59
C ASP A 135 9.44 -18.61 -3.27
N TYR A 136 8.47 -17.72 -3.03
CA TYR A 136 7.60 -17.82 -1.87
C TYR A 136 6.76 -19.11 -1.90
N ALA A 137 6.21 -19.47 -3.07
CA ALA A 137 5.42 -20.70 -3.23
C ALA A 137 6.22 -21.99 -2.96
N LYS A 138 7.53 -21.98 -3.14
CA LYS A 138 8.41 -23.14 -2.87
C LYS A 138 8.71 -23.34 -1.38
N ASN A 139 8.50 -22.32 -0.56
CA ASN A 139 8.88 -22.35 0.85
C ASN A 139 7.63 -22.58 1.73
N PRO A 140 7.52 -23.74 2.41
CA PRO A 140 6.40 -24.01 3.31
C PRO A 140 6.29 -22.92 4.39
N GLY A 141 5.08 -22.37 4.55
CA GLY A 141 4.81 -21.31 5.52
C GLY A 141 5.07 -19.89 5.02
N TYR A 142 5.64 -19.72 3.82
CA TYR A 142 5.72 -18.41 3.20
C TYR A 142 4.38 -18.04 2.56
N SER A 143 4.07 -16.76 2.58
CA SER A 143 2.85 -16.20 2.02
C SER A 143 3.06 -14.73 1.70
N GLY A 144 2.33 -14.18 0.76
CA GLY A 144 2.48 -12.78 0.40
C GLY A 144 1.92 -12.45 -0.97
N THR A 145 2.04 -11.18 -1.28
CA THR A 145 1.57 -10.56 -2.51
C THR A 145 2.65 -9.63 -3.05
N VAL A 146 2.64 -9.35 -4.33
CA VAL A 146 3.49 -8.35 -4.97
C VAL A 146 2.80 -7.77 -6.19
N ALA A 147 3.01 -6.50 -6.45
CA ALA A 147 2.51 -5.82 -7.63
C ALA A 147 3.54 -4.89 -8.26
N LEU A 148 3.43 -4.73 -9.57
CA LEU A 148 4.17 -3.76 -10.39
C LEU A 148 3.22 -2.66 -10.81
N ILE A 149 3.54 -1.43 -10.43
CA ILE A 149 2.72 -0.24 -10.65
C ILE A 149 3.38 0.67 -11.67
N ASP A 150 2.64 1.05 -12.70
CA ASP A 150 3.02 2.10 -13.65
C ASP A 150 2.63 3.47 -13.08
N CYS A 151 3.64 4.21 -12.64
CA CYS A 151 3.45 5.52 -12.01
C CYS A 151 2.83 6.56 -12.96
N SER A 152 2.98 6.40 -14.27
CA SER A 152 2.39 7.30 -15.28
C SER A 152 0.86 7.24 -15.30
N GLN A 153 0.27 6.18 -14.74
CA GLN A 153 -1.16 5.94 -14.70
C GLN A 153 -1.84 6.48 -13.42
N MET A 154 -1.06 6.93 -12.44
CA MET A 154 -1.58 7.31 -11.13
C MET A 154 -2.51 8.53 -11.16
N ASP A 155 -2.22 9.53 -11.99
CA ASP A 155 -3.13 10.68 -12.13
C ASP A 155 -4.47 10.26 -12.77
N GLY A 156 -4.46 9.32 -13.70
CA GLY A 156 -5.66 8.72 -14.27
C GLY A 156 -6.45 7.95 -13.21
N LEU A 157 -5.77 7.18 -12.35
CA LEU A 157 -6.40 6.44 -11.26
C LEU A 157 -7.05 7.39 -10.24
N ALA A 158 -6.37 8.48 -9.88
CA ALA A 158 -6.93 9.52 -9.00
C ALA A 158 -8.18 10.17 -9.60
N GLN A 159 -8.19 10.43 -10.91
CA GLN A 159 -9.38 10.96 -11.60
C GLN A 159 -10.53 9.95 -11.63
N ALA A 160 -10.24 8.67 -11.88
CA ALA A 160 -11.23 7.61 -11.83
C ALA A 160 -11.82 7.46 -10.43
N MET A 161 -10.97 7.47 -9.39
CA MET A 161 -11.40 7.44 -7.98
C MET A 161 -12.26 8.66 -7.62
N LYS A 162 -11.92 9.85 -8.12
CA LYS A 162 -12.75 11.05 -7.93
C LYS A 162 -14.16 10.88 -8.50
N ARG A 163 -14.31 10.21 -9.66
CA ARG A 163 -15.63 9.88 -10.22
C ARG A 163 -16.38 8.92 -9.33
N VAL A 164 -15.72 7.87 -8.86
CA VAL A 164 -16.27 6.89 -7.90
C VAL A 164 -16.76 7.60 -6.63
N ASN A 165 -15.95 8.50 -6.06
CA ASN A 165 -16.30 9.25 -4.85
C ASN A 165 -17.50 10.19 -5.04
N ASN A 166 -17.74 10.68 -6.25
CA ASN A 166 -18.88 11.54 -6.59
C ASN A 166 -20.12 10.76 -7.06
N ALA A 167 -20.00 9.45 -7.28
CA ALA A 167 -21.08 8.58 -7.70
C ALA A 167 -21.97 8.14 -6.51
N ASN A 168 -23.11 7.52 -6.84
CA ASN A 168 -23.97 6.90 -5.82
C ASN A 168 -23.22 5.79 -5.07
N LYS A 169 -23.36 5.79 -3.76
CA LYS A 169 -22.70 4.83 -2.87
C LYS A 169 -23.69 3.77 -2.42
N LYS A 170 -23.19 2.54 -2.27
CA LYS A 170 -23.88 1.46 -1.59
C LYS A 170 -23.61 1.54 -0.09
N GLU A 171 -24.52 1.01 0.70
CA GLU A 171 -24.19 0.60 2.06
C GLU A 171 -23.29 -0.63 2.00
N TYR A 172 -22.18 -0.61 2.70
CA TYR A 172 -21.24 -1.73 2.80
C TYR A 172 -20.71 -1.83 4.24
N ARG A 173 -20.21 -3.01 4.57
CA ARG A 173 -19.53 -3.23 5.84
C ARG A 173 -18.04 -3.36 5.59
N PRO A 174 -17.18 -2.71 6.38
CA PRO A 174 -15.72 -2.82 6.23
C PRO A 174 -15.22 -4.27 6.17
N ASN A 175 -15.81 -5.14 6.98
CA ASN A 175 -15.44 -6.55 7.04
C ASN A 175 -15.81 -7.36 5.79
N ASP A 176 -16.57 -6.80 4.85
CA ASP A 176 -16.88 -7.43 3.56
C ASP A 176 -15.82 -7.12 2.49
N ILE A 177 -14.85 -6.26 2.80
CA ILE A 177 -13.76 -5.86 1.91
C ILE A 177 -12.51 -6.68 2.27
N GLN A 178 -11.75 -7.09 1.26
CA GLN A 178 -10.46 -7.72 1.48
C GLN A 178 -9.53 -6.78 2.24
N ALA A 179 -9.16 -7.18 3.46
CA ALA A 179 -8.15 -6.49 4.27
C ALA A 179 -6.78 -7.17 4.15
N TYR A 180 -5.71 -6.41 4.43
CA TYR A 180 -4.33 -6.86 4.27
C TYR A 180 -3.52 -6.85 5.56
N GLU A 181 -4.19 -6.84 6.71
CA GLU A 181 -3.58 -6.93 8.04
C GLU A 181 -4.50 -7.67 9.03
N GLY A 182 -3.94 -8.04 10.19
CA GLY A 182 -4.63 -8.85 11.20
C GLY A 182 -5.37 -8.06 12.28
N GLN A 183 -5.63 -6.76 12.09
CA GLN A 183 -6.37 -5.95 13.06
C GLN A 183 -7.86 -6.26 13.05
N THR A 184 -8.53 -6.02 14.17
CA THR A 184 -9.99 -6.14 14.27
C THR A 184 -10.68 -5.00 13.53
N SER A 185 -10.13 -3.78 13.65
CA SER A 185 -10.49 -2.64 12.80
C SER A 185 -9.46 -2.48 11.72
N HIS A 186 -9.81 -2.96 10.55
CA HIS A 186 -8.91 -2.95 9.42
C HIS A 186 -8.62 -1.53 8.91
N ILE A 187 -7.39 -1.32 8.45
CA ILE A 187 -6.90 -0.05 7.94
C ILE A 187 -6.39 -0.13 6.50
N PHE A 188 -5.98 -1.32 6.05
CA PHE A 188 -5.52 -1.54 4.68
C PHE A 188 -6.50 -2.45 3.94
N PHE A 189 -7.14 -1.90 2.93
CA PHE A 189 -8.14 -2.59 2.13
C PHE A 189 -7.69 -2.73 0.68
N ASP A 190 -8.06 -3.84 0.03
CA ASP A 190 -7.86 -3.94 -1.40
C ASP A 190 -8.60 -2.81 -2.11
N LEU A 191 -7.88 -2.06 -2.95
CA LEU A 191 -8.41 -0.85 -3.57
C LEU A 191 -9.58 -1.14 -4.52
N GLY A 192 -9.48 -2.20 -5.31
CA GLY A 192 -10.55 -2.57 -6.25
C GLY A 192 -11.77 -3.14 -5.55
N ASP A 193 -11.57 -4.01 -4.56
CA ASP A 193 -12.66 -4.57 -3.77
C ASP A 193 -13.40 -3.47 -2.96
N TYR A 194 -12.65 -2.50 -2.42
CA TYR A 194 -13.24 -1.31 -1.80
C TYR A 194 -14.19 -0.57 -2.76
N VAL A 195 -13.73 -0.28 -3.97
CA VAL A 195 -14.57 0.40 -4.98
C VAL A 195 -15.76 -0.48 -5.38
N ASP A 196 -15.55 -1.79 -5.53
CA ASP A 196 -16.65 -2.72 -5.85
C ASP A 196 -17.75 -2.70 -4.79
N LYS A 197 -17.39 -2.64 -3.52
CA LYS A 197 -18.35 -2.64 -2.40
C LYS A 197 -19.03 -1.29 -2.20
N MET A 198 -18.32 -0.19 -2.40
CA MET A 198 -18.84 1.15 -2.06
C MET A 198 -19.60 1.85 -3.20
N CYS A 199 -19.29 1.56 -4.45
CA CYS A 199 -19.83 2.28 -5.61
C CYS A 199 -21.02 1.55 -6.23
N ASP A 200 -22.14 2.26 -6.46
CA ASP A 200 -23.35 1.73 -7.13
C ASP A 200 -23.47 2.18 -8.59
N ASP A 201 -22.52 2.94 -9.09
CA ASP A 201 -22.48 3.41 -10.48
C ASP A 201 -21.61 2.47 -11.33
N ALA A 202 -22.27 1.72 -12.22
CA ALA A 202 -21.61 0.72 -13.06
C ALA A 202 -20.59 1.32 -14.05
N GLU A 203 -20.83 2.55 -14.55
CA GLU A 203 -19.92 3.21 -15.49
C GLU A 203 -18.69 3.74 -14.75
N ALA A 204 -18.87 4.33 -13.57
CA ALA A 204 -17.77 4.79 -12.74
C ALA A 204 -16.88 3.62 -12.30
N LYS A 205 -17.49 2.49 -11.85
CA LYS A 205 -16.77 1.26 -11.53
C LYS A 205 -15.97 0.74 -12.72
N LYS A 206 -16.61 0.54 -13.86
CA LYS A 206 -15.94 0.05 -15.07
C LYS A 206 -14.74 0.92 -15.45
N ALA A 207 -14.92 2.23 -15.47
CA ALA A 207 -13.83 3.16 -15.78
C ALA A 207 -12.69 3.10 -14.76
N PHE A 208 -13.03 2.89 -13.48
CA PHE A 208 -12.04 2.69 -12.42
C PHE A 208 -11.27 1.37 -12.60
N ASP A 209 -11.96 0.25 -12.84
CA ASP A 209 -11.36 -1.06 -13.01
C ASP A 209 -10.42 -1.11 -14.23
N GLU A 210 -10.83 -0.50 -15.33
CA GLU A 210 -10.01 -0.36 -16.53
C GLU A 210 -8.74 0.47 -16.25
N GLN A 211 -8.87 1.54 -15.46
CA GLN A 211 -7.73 2.36 -15.09
C GLN A 211 -6.82 1.66 -14.08
N LEU A 212 -7.39 0.98 -13.07
CA LEU A 212 -6.63 0.20 -12.11
C LEU A 212 -5.81 -0.91 -12.79
N SER A 213 -6.40 -1.58 -13.79
CA SER A 213 -5.70 -2.59 -14.58
C SER A 213 -4.54 -2.04 -15.41
N ARG A 214 -4.63 -0.78 -15.84
CA ARG A 214 -3.51 -0.09 -16.50
C ARG A 214 -2.45 0.41 -15.51
N THR A 215 -2.83 0.61 -14.26
CA THR A 215 -1.94 1.08 -13.19
C THR A 215 -1.19 -0.06 -12.54
N ALA A 216 -1.88 -1.08 -12.05
CA ALA A 216 -1.29 -2.32 -11.51
C ALA A 216 -1.11 -3.34 -12.65
N ILE A 217 -0.03 -3.14 -13.43
CA ILE A 217 0.20 -3.83 -14.70
C ILE A 217 0.61 -5.29 -14.54
N SER A 218 1.21 -5.65 -13.40
CA SER A 218 1.49 -7.03 -13.03
C SER A 218 1.19 -7.23 -11.55
N LYS A 219 0.65 -8.39 -11.21
CA LYS A 219 0.31 -8.70 -9.82
C LYS A 219 0.30 -10.20 -9.60
N TYR A 220 0.96 -10.62 -8.51
CA TYR A 220 1.10 -12.02 -8.12
C TYR A 220 0.77 -12.18 -6.64
N THR A 221 0.05 -13.21 -6.30
CA THR A 221 -0.35 -13.53 -4.92
C THR A 221 -0.28 -15.02 -4.66
N LEU A 222 0.01 -15.41 -3.45
CA LEU A 222 -0.32 -16.72 -2.91
C LEU A 222 -1.74 -16.72 -2.35
N ASP A 223 -2.24 -17.88 -1.95
CA ASP A 223 -3.59 -18.02 -1.39
C ASP A 223 -3.76 -17.27 -0.05
N THR A 224 -2.64 -16.97 0.61
CA THR A 224 -2.61 -16.30 1.90
C THR A 224 -1.53 -15.22 1.94
N PHE A 225 -1.68 -14.29 2.88
CA PHE A 225 -0.61 -13.41 3.36
C PHE A 225 -0.42 -13.59 4.86
N PHE A 226 0.79 -13.35 5.35
CA PHE A 226 1.10 -13.35 6.78
C PHE A 226 1.03 -11.93 7.32
N SER A 227 0.47 -11.76 8.53
CA SER A 227 0.50 -10.48 9.23
C SER A 227 0.99 -10.66 10.67
N MET A 228 1.87 -9.76 11.09
CA MET A 228 2.20 -9.52 12.50
C MET A 228 1.48 -8.28 13.04
N TYR A 229 0.90 -7.49 12.16
CA TYR A 229 0.18 -6.26 12.52
C TYR A 229 -1.24 -6.59 12.96
N GLY A 230 -1.52 -6.39 14.25
CA GLY A 230 -2.75 -6.85 14.89
C GLY A 230 -2.62 -8.29 15.41
N LYS A 231 -3.56 -9.16 15.06
CA LYS A 231 -3.47 -10.58 15.42
C LYS A 231 -2.52 -11.30 14.47
N THR A 232 -1.42 -11.82 15.00
CA THR A 232 -0.45 -12.58 14.23
C THR A 232 -1.06 -13.83 13.62
N GLY A 233 -0.88 -14.03 12.31
CA GLY A 233 -1.38 -15.22 11.63
C GLY A 233 -1.32 -15.15 10.11
N GLN A 234 -1.84 -16.24 9.51
CA GLN A 234 -2.06 -16.36 8.08
C GLN A 234 -3.49 -15.98 7.75
N TYR A 235 -3.68 -15.14 6.75
CA TYR A 235 -4.95 -14.62 6.31
C TYR A 235 -5.18 -14.93 4.83
N LYS A 236 -6.40 -15.28 4.48
CA LYS A 236 -6.75 -15.63 3.10
C LYS A 236 -6.82 -14.41 2.21
N VAL A 237 -6.28 -14.53 1.00
CA VAL A 237 -6.50 -13.57 -0.08
C VAL A 237 -7.68 -14.05 -0.92
N ASN A 238 -8.82 -13.38 -0.79
CA ASN A 238 -10.01 -13.69 -1.59
C ASN A 238 -10.10 -12.80 -2.84
N VAL A 239 -9.62 -11.56 -2.72
CA VAL A 239 -9.54 -10.57 -3.81
C VAL A 239 -8.15 -9.96 -3.80
N PHE A 240 -7.58 -9.77 -4.99
CA PHE A 240 -6.28 -9.15 -5.13
C PHE A 240 -6.24 -8.28 -6.39
N THR A 241 -6.29 -6.96 -6.20
CA THR A 241 -6.23 -5.99 -7.30
C THR A 241 -4.87 -5.31 -7.44
N GLY A 242 -3.92 -5.64 -6.56
CA GLY A 242 -2.52 -5.24 -6.63
C GLY A 242 -2.16 -4.02 -5.78
N MET A 243 -3.15 -3.27 -5.31
CA MET A 243 -2.94 -2.09 -4.48
C MET A 243 -3.86 -2.10 -3.27
N ASN A 244 -3.43 -1.49 -2.18
CA ASN A 244 -4.29 -1.18 -1.05
C ASN A 244 -4.59 0.32 -0.95
N THR A 245 -5.61 0.65 -0.20
CA THR A 245 -5.95 2.00 0.27
C THR A 245 -6.23 1.96 1.75
N SER A 246 -6.00 3.07 2.42
CA SER A 246 -6.37 3.25 3.83
C SER A 246 -7.81 3.73 4.03
N ALA A 247 -8.67 3.61 3.07
CA ALA A 247 -10.11 3.89 3.04
C ALA A 247 -10.69 4.58 4.32
N PRO A 248 -10.35 5.81 4.65
CA PRO A 248 -10.82 6.46 5.87
C PRO A 248 -12.34 6.59 5.93
N SER A 249 -13.02 6.61 4.78
CA SER A 249 -14.48 6.61 4.69
C SER A 249 -15.15 5.35 5.25
N VAL A 250 -14.39 4.30 5.54
CA VAL A 250 -14.86 3.07 6.18
C VAL A 250 -14.94 3.20 7.70
N LEU A 251 -14.27 4.20 8.24
CA LEU A 251 -14.17 4.46 9.66
C LEU A 251 -15.18 5.51 10.15
N TYR A 252 -16.04 6.05 9.28
CA TYR A 252 -17.04 7.07 9.57
C TYR A 252 -18.46 6.55 9.49
#